data_86d33d930f57477e71b50c11448e7c89
#
_entry.id   86d33d930f57477e71b50c11448e7c89
#
_cell.length_a   1.000
_cell.length_b   1.000
_cell.length_c   1.000
_cell.angle_alpha   90.00
_cell.angle_beta   90.00
_cell.angle_gamma   90.00
#
_symmetry.space_group_name_H-M   'P 1'
#
loop_
_entity.id
_entity.type
_entity.pdbx_description
1 polymer ?
#
loop_
_entity_poly.entity_id
_entity_poly.type
_entity_poly.pdbx_seq_one_letter_code
_entity_poly.pdbx_strand_id
1 'polypeptide(L)'
;SDDGKLLVFPTELGPGSLEIYSLADPARPSPLARFTSPNITRGVHTAELQRVGGKLYAFLSVNNGVSHPSRLMVVDLGDPANPREVMFRDMGKPFIHDVYVRDGRLFTALWNDGVVIWDIGGGGKGGTVQNPIEIGRLLTKDGEAHNIWWFHEPATGLKRYAFVGQEGAATLFSSSSGDIHVVDISDPTQPKEVAFFNVPGAGTHNFSVDEGRGILYAAYYNGGVQALDIAGDLSKCGFAARAADGRCDLRLMGR
;
A
#
# COMPACT_ATOMS: atom_id res chain seq x y z
N SER A 1 -1.98 -10.13 12.34
CA SER A 1 -0.63 -9.81 12.78
C SER A 1 0.38 -10.83 12.24
N ASP A 2 1.64 -10.44 12.17
CA ASP A 2 2.77 -11.25 11.71
C ASP A 2 2.98 -12.57 12.49
N ASP A 3 2.60 -12.59 13.75
CA ASP A 3 2.68 -13.76 14.63
C ASP A 3 1.39 -14.63 14.61
N GLY A 4 0.43 -14.32 13.77
CA GLY A 4 -0.82 -15.06 13.62
C GLY A 4 -1.78 -14.98 14.81
N LYS A 5 -1.55 -14.09 15.78
CA LYS A 5 -2.34 -14.04 17.02
C LYS A 5 -3.54 -13.09 16.96
N LEU A 6 -3.51 -12.13 16.06
CA LEU A 6 -4.54 -11.11 15.93
C LEU A 6 -5.10 -11.06 14.50
N LEU A 7 -6.41 -10.99 14.40
CA LEU A 7 -7.13 -10.52 13.23
C LEU A 7 -7.57 -9.08 13.51
N VAL A 8 -7.24 -8.19 12.59
CA VAL A 8 -7.63 -6.78 12.68
C VAL A 8 -8.19 -6.37 11.34
N PHE A 9 -9.35 -5.74 11.35
CA PHE A 9 -9.95 -5.23 10.12
C PHE A 9 -10.68 -3.90 10.36
N PRO A 10 -10.66 -3.02 9.37
CA PRO A 10 -11.34 -1.74 9.44
C PRO A 10 -12.82 -1.86 9.09
N THR A 11 -13.61 -0.86 9.50
CA THR A 11 -14.96 -0.67 9.00
C THR A 11 -15.08 0.68 8.31
N GLU A 12 -15.63 0.69 7.11
CA GLU A 12 -15.66 1.89 6.27
C GLU A 12 -16.96 2.68 6.40
N LEU A 13 -18.08 2.00 6.63
CA LEU A 13 -19.39 2.66 6.71
C LEU A 13 -19.76 3.05 8.14
N GLY A 14 -20.46 4.17 8.27
CA GLY A 14 -20.88 4.72 9.56
C GLY A 14 -19.77 5.55 10.22
N PRO A 15 -19.68 5.55 11.56
CA PRO A 15 -18.63 6.27 12.26
C PRO A 15 -17.24 5.65 12.09
N GLY A 16 -17.15 4.44 11.52
CA GLY A 16 -15.88 3.72 11.31
C GLY A 16 -15.21 3.25 12.59
N SER A 17 -14.46 2.18 12.48
CA SER A 17 -13.71 1.59 13.60
C SER A 17 -12.59 0.67 13.12
N LEU A 18 -11.75 0.26 14.05
CA LEU A 18 -10.83 -0.85 13.88
C LEU A 18 -11.29 -1.98 14.81
N GLU A 19 -11.67 -3.11 14.22
CA GLU A 19 -12.10 -4.29 14.96
C GLU A 19 -10.89 -5.20 15.22
N ILE A 20 -10.71 -5.64 16.47
CA ILE A 20 -9.55 -6.41 16.90
C ILE A 20 -10.01 -7.70 17.54
N TYR A 21 -9.54 -8.82 17.01
CA TYR A 21 -9.90 -10.17 17.45
C TYR A 21 -8.66 -10.98 17.81
N SER A 22 -8.80 -11.82 18.84
CA SER A 22 -7.83 -12.86 19.15
C SER A 22 -7.99 -14.05 18.21
N LEU A 23 -6.88 -14.55 17.71
CA LEU A 23 -6.76 -15.81 16.96
C LEU A 23 -6.12 -16.91 17.82
N ALA A 24 -6.24 -16.86 19.16
CA ALA A 24 -5.80 -17.94 20.03
C ALA A 24 -6.42 -19.30 19.64
N ASP A 25 -7.68 -19.27 19.17
CA ASP A 25 -8.31 -20.34 18.42
C ASP A 25 -8.76 -19.76 17.05
N PRO A 26 -7.97 -19.98 15.98
CA PRO A 26 -8.28 -19.38 14.69
C PRO A 26 -9.59 -19.90 14.04
N ALA A 27 -10.10 -21.05 14.47
CA ALA A 27 -11.41 -21.54 14.05
C ALA A 27 -12.58 -20.80 14.76
N ARG A 28 -12.28 -20.12 15.87
CA ARG A 28 -13.26 -19.35 16.67
C ARG A 28 -12.65 -18.01 17.11
N PRO A 29 -12.42 -17.05 16.22
CA PRO A 29 -11.92 -15.74 16.58
C PRO A 29 -12.79 -15.08 17.65
N SER A 30 -12.17 -14.53 18.69
CA SER A 30 -12.90 -13.86 19.77
C SER A 30 -12.60 -12.37 19.81
N PRO A 31 -13.61 -11.48 19.99
CA PRO A 31 -13.39 -10.05 20.02
C PRO A 31 -12.53 -9.65 21.23
N LEU A 32 -11.55 -8.79 21.01
CA LEU A 32 -10.71 -8.20 22.05
C LEU A 32 -11.08 -6.73 22.27
N ALA A 33 -11.16 -5.95 21.21
CA ALA A 33 -11.46 -4.53 21.30
C ALA A 33 -12.08 -4.02 20.00
N ARG A 34 -12.80 -2.92 20.14
CA ARG A 34 -13.22 -2.06 19.05
C ARG A 34 -12.63 -0.67 19.30
N PHE A 35 -11.74 -0.24 18.41
CA PHE A 35 -11.16 1.09 18.50
C PHE A 35 -11.98 2.07 17.66
N THR A 36 -12.31 3.21 18.28
CA THR A 36 -12.92 4.38 17.63
C THR A 36 -12.17 5.63 18.04
N SER A 37 -12.23 6.69 17.23
CA SER A 37 -11.61 7.98 17.52
C SER A 37 -12.46 9.10 16.92
N PRO A 38 -12.50 10.30 17.55
CA PRO A 38 -13.08 11.49 16.94
C PRO A 38 -12.43 11.88 15.60
N ASN A 39 -11.22 11.35 15.33
CA ASN A 39 -10.50 11.54 14.07
C ASN A 39 -10.96 10.59 12.96
N ILE A 40 -11.78 9.59 13.28
CA ILE A 40 -12.43 8.70 12.32
C ILE A 40 -13.88 9.17 12.14
N THR A 41 -14.13 9.99 11.13
CA THR A 41 -15.45 10.62 10.96
C THR A 41 -16.38 9.87 10.00
N ARG A 42 -15.84 9.11 9.05
CA ARG A 42 -16.64 8.36 8.06
C ARG A 42 -16.21 6.93 7.82
N GLY A 43 -15.04 6.53 8.29
CA GLY A 43 -14.58 5.15 8.17
C GLY A 43 -13.08 5.03 8.01
N VAL A 44 -12.63 3.80 8.20
CA VAL A 44 -11.26 3.40 7.92
C VAL A 44 -11.31 2.53 6.67
N HIS A 45 -10.63 2.95 5.62
CA HIS A 45 -10.67 2.27 4.33
C HIS A 45 -9.75 1.05 4.33
N THR A 46 -8.47 1.25 4.68
CA THR A 46 -7.51 0.15 4.80
C THR A 46 -6.76 0.20 6.13
N ALA A 47 -6.21 -0.93 6.52
CA ALA A 47 -5.39 -1.07 7.73
C ALA A 47 -4.24 -2.04 7.47
N GLU A 48 -3.02 -1.57 7.71
CA GLU A 48 -1.81 -2.39 7.66
C GLU A 48 -1.27 -2.60 9.08
N LEU A 49 -0.94 -3.85 9.41
CA LEU A 49 -0.34 -4.22 10.70
C LEU A 49 1.15 -4.43 10.54
N GLN A 50 1.94 -3.69 11.31
CA GLN A 50 3.39 -3.85 11.26
C GLN A 50 4.05 -3.58 12.61
N ARG A 51 5.16 -4.28 12.86
CA ARG A 51 6.05 -3.98 13.99
C ARG A 51 7.10 -2.96 13.59
N VAL A 52 7.19 -1.92 14.41
CA VAL A 52 8.25 -0.91 14.31
C VAL A 52 8.92 -0.82 15.68
N GLY A 53 10.24 -1.02 15.72
CA GLY A 53 10.97 -1.06 16.99
C GLY A 53 10.48 -2.16 17.95
N GLY A 54 9.98 -3.28 17.43
CA GLY A 54 9.45 -4.42 18.20
C GLY A 54 8.00 -4.25 18.69
N LYS A 55 7.41 -3.09 18.55
CA LYS A 55 6.04 -2.79 18.98
C LYS A 55 5.07 -2.88 17.80
N LEU A 56 3.90 -3.48 18.02
CA LEU A 56 2.88 -3.65 17.01
C LEU A 56 2.04 -2.38 16.88
N TYR A 57 1.83 -1.96 15.64
CA TYR A 57 0.96 -0.84 15.28
C TYR A 57 0.01 -1.22 14.16
N ALA A 58 -1.14 -0.55 14.11
CA ALA A 58 -1.99 -0.49 12.94
C ALA A 58 -1.85 0.88 12.27
N PHE A 59 -1.53 0.88 11.00
CA PHE A 59 -1.49 2.06 10.14
C PHE A 59 -2.76 2.09 9.32
N LEU A 60 -3.47 3.21 9.35
CA LEU A 60 -4.83 3.31 8.82
C LEU A 60 -4.91 4.39 7.76
N SER A 61 -5.56 4.07 6.64
CA SER A 61 -6.07 5.08 5.73
C SER A 61 -7.50 5.45 6.17
N VAL A 62 -7.66 6.66 6.70
CA VAL A 62 -8.95 7.17 7.14
C VAL A 62 -9.50 8.09 6.07
N ASN A 63 -10.53 7.60 5.38
CA ASN A 63 -11.16 8.31 4.28
C ASN A 63 -12.40 9.05 4.78
N ASN A 64 -12.29 10.35 4.96
CA ASN A 64 -13.36 11.18 5.54
C ASN A 64 -14.35 11.71 4.48
N GLY A 65 -14.30 11.19 3.24
CA GLY A 65 -15.11 11.66 2.12
C GLY A 65 -14.68 13.02 1.59
N VAL A 66 -15.40 13.52 0.60
CA VAL A 66 -15.01 14.74 -0.14
C VAL A 66 -15.06 16.04 0.67
N SER A 67 -15.73 16.05 1.81
CA SER A 67 -15.93 17.27 2.62
C SER A 67 -14.89 17.47 3.72
N HIS A 68 -14.04 16.47 3.96
CA HIS A 68 -13.04 16.51 5.02
C HIS A 68 -11.72 15.94 4.50
N PRO A 69 -10.57 16.46 4.95
CA PRO A 69 -9.29 15.90 4.56
C PRO A 69 -9.18 14.45 5.02
N SER A 70 -8.64 13.61 4.16
CA SER A 70 -8.26 12.25 4.53
C SER A 70 -7.15 12.28 5.58
N ARG A 71 -7.07 11.24 6.40
CA ARG A 71 -6.10 11.16 7.49
C ARG A 71 -5.29 9.88 7.42
N LEU A 72 -4.01 10.03 7.60
CA LEU A 72 -3.14 8.95 8.03
C LEU A 72 -3.25 8.85 9.55
N MET A 73 -3.57 7.67 10.06
CA MET A 73 -3.66 7.44 11.51
C MET A 73 -2.79 6.25 11.91
N VAL A 74 -2.20 6.30 13.09
CA VAL A 74 -1.51 5.15 13.67
C VAL A 74 -2.07 4.83 15.04
N VAL A 75 -2.39 3.56 15.23
CA VAL A 75 -2.91 2.99 16.47
C VAL A 75 -1.88 2.03 17.05
N ASP A 76 -1.52 2.25 18.30
CA ASP A 76 -0.68 1.37 19.08
C ASP A 76 -1.48 0.13 19.51
N LEU A 77 -0.98 -1.03 19.16
CA LEU A 77 -1.52 -2.35 19.51
C LEU A 77 -0.57 -3.15 20.41
N GLY A 78 0.32 -2.48 21.13
CA GLY A 78 1.17 -3.13 22.13
C GLY A 78 0.38 -3.85 23.23
N ASP A 79 -0.79 -3.31 23.56
CA ASP A 79 -1.87 -4.00 24.29
C ASP A 79 -3.12 -3.99 23.37
N PRO A 80 -3.40 -5.09 22.65
CA PRO A 80 -4.49 -5.12 21.67
C PRO A 80 -5.89 -5.08 22.30
N ALA A 81 -6.01 -5.29 23.61
CA ALA A 81 -7.27 -5.10 24.35
C ALA A 81 -7.53 -3.62 24.69
N ASN A 82 -6.47 -2.78 24.69
CA ASN A 82 -6.52 -1.36 24.98
C ASN A 82 -5.80 -0.55 23.88
N PRO A 83 -6.28 -0.56 22.63
CA PRO A 83 -5.66 0.14 21.52
C PRO A 83 -5.66 1.65 21.74
N ARG A 84 -4.61 2.34 21.28
CA ARG A 84 -4.46 3.80 21.49
C ARG A 84 -4.04 4.49 20.20
N GLU A 85 -4.73 5.57 19.84
CA GLU A 85 -4.25 6.49 18.82
C GLU A 85 -2.92 7.13 19.29
N VAL A 86 -1.88 7.04 18.48
CA VAL A 86 -0.57 7.62 18.78
C VAL A 86 -0.14 8.67 17.78
N MET A 87 -0.79 8.72 16.64
CA MET A 87 -0.58 9.74 15.61
C MET A 87 -1.80 9.84 14.70
N PHE A 88 -2.14 11.05 14.31
CA PHE A 88 -2.92 11.32 13.11
C PHE A 88 -2.34 12.50 12.35
N ARG A 89 -2.55 12.51 11.05
CA ARG A 89 -2.11 13.59 10.17
C ARG A 89 -3.18 13.83 9.11
N ASP A 90 -3.64 15.06 8.99
CA ASP A 90 -4.44 15.49 7.86
C ASP A 90 -3.56 15.49 6.60
N MET A 91 -3.98 14.74 5.58
CA MET A 91 -3.21 14.59 4.34
C MET A 91 -3.52 15.72 3.34
N GLY A 92 -4.54 16.53 3.62
CA GLY A 92 -4.95 17.63 2.77
C GLY A 92 -5.52 17.19 1.41
N LYS A 93 -5.69 15.90 1.18
CA LYS A 93 -6.13 15.30 -0.07
C LYS A 93 -7.48 14.63 0.09
N PRO A 94 -8.29 14.53 -0.98
CA PRO A 94 -9.62 13.89 -0.88
C PRO A 94 -9.51 12.40 -0.56
N PHE A 95 -8.41 11.74 -0.94
CA PHE A 95 -8.19 10.33 -0.72
C PHE A 95 -6.80 10.02 -0.17
N ILE A 96 -6.75 9.23 0.90
CA ILE A 96 -5.68 8.30 1.19
C ILE A 96 -6.28 6.91 0.99
N HIS A 97 -5.82 6.20 -0.03
CA HIS A 97 -6.46 4.94 -0.39
C HIS A 97 -5.85 3.78 0.37
N ASP A 98 -4.54 3.69 0.38
CA ASP A 98 -3.85 2.59 1.03
C ASP A 98 -2.58 3.02 1.75
N VAL A 99 -2.15 2.17 2.67
CA VAL A 99 -0.91 2.29 3.43
C VAL A 99 -0.16 0.96 3.40
N TYR A 100 1.15 1.02 3.23
CA TYR A 100 2.03 -0.14 3.29
C TYR A 100 3.24 0.17 4.15
N VAL A 101 3.62 -0.75 5.03
CA VAL A 101 4.72 -0.51 5.99
C VAL A 101 5.72 -1.65 5.95
N ARG A 102 6.99 -1.32 5.80
CA ARG A 102 8.09 -2.28 5.86
C ARG A 102 9.40 -1.61 6.23
N ASP A 103 10.25 -2.27 7.03
CA ASP A 103 11.59 -1.82 7.42
C ASP A 103 11.64 -0.37 7.93
N GLY A 104 10.64 0.04 8.72
CA GLY A 104 10.54 1.38 9.26
C GLY A 104 10.32 2.48 8.22
N ARG A 105 9.82 2.11 7.05
CA ARG A 105 9.28 3.01 6.03
C ARG A 105 7.79 2.78 5.89
N LEU A 106 7.07 3.87 5.72
CA LEU A 106 5.64 3.88 5.43
C LEU A 106 5.45 4.44 4.02
N PHE A 107 4.58 3.82 3.26
CA PHE A 107 4.13 4.28 1.96
C PHE A 107 2.64 4.61 2.06
N THR A 108 2.24 5.71 1.46
CA THR A 108 0.83 6.11 1.37
C THR A 108 0.44 6.29 -0.10
N ALA A 109 -0.63 5.62 -0.52
CA ALA A 109 -1.25 5.82 -1.83
C ALA A 109 -2.30 6.94 -1.71
N LEU A 110 -2.04 8.05 -2.37
CA LEU A 110 -2.84 9.28 -2.27
C LEU A 110 -3.62 9.57 -3.54
N TRP A 111 -4.06 8.55 -4.23
CA TRP A 111 -4.85 8.66 -5.46
C TRP A 111 -4.15 9.53 -6.51
N ASN A 112 -4.76 10.67 -6.89
CA ASN A 112 -4.20 11.59 -7.90
C ASN A 112 -2.99 12.40 -7.41
N ASP A 113 -2.61 12.27 -6.15
CA ASP A 113 -1.38 12.84 -5.59
C ASP A 113 -0.23 11.81 -5.50
N GLY A 114 -0.47 10.61 -6.05
CA GLY A 114 0.53 9.56 -6.21
C GLY A 114 0.90 8.86 -4.89
N VAL A 115 2.17 8.52 -4.75
CA VAL A 115 2.71 7.79 -3.59
C VAL A 115 3.69 8.67 -2.84
N VAL A 116 3.62 8.66 -1.51
CA VAL A 116 4.61 9.30 -0.64
C VAL A 116 5.29 8.25 0.22
N ILE A 117 6.61 8.36 0.35
CA ILE A 117 7.47 7.52 1.16
C ILE A 117 7.85 8.29 2.42
N TRP A 118 7.60 7.70 3.58
CA TRP A 118 7.88 8.30 4.89
C TRP A 118 8.89 7.49 5.67
N ASP A 119 9.77 8.18 6.39
CA ASP A 119 10.57 7.59 7.46
C ASP A 119 9.74 7.51 8.74
N ILE A 120 9.64 6.32 9.30
CA ILE A 120 9.01 6.05 10.60
C ILE A 120 9.96 5.31 11.57
N GLY A 121 11.26 5.38 11.29
CA GLY A 121 12.32 4.77 12.11
C GLY A 121 13.33 3.92 11.34
N GLY A 122 13.18 3.77 10.01
CA GLY A 122 14.11 3.01 9.15
C GLY A 122 14.56 3.76 7.89
N GLY A 123 14.09 4.98 7.67
CA GLY A 123 14.39 5.76 6.47
C GLY A 123 15.60 6.68 6.60
N GLY A 124 16.22 6.78 7.78
CA GLY A 124 17.44 7.57 7.99
C GLY A 124 17.24 9.09 8.05
N LYS A 125 16.00 9.59 8.12
CA LYS A 125 15.67 11.02 8.26
C LYS A 125 15.34 11.44 9.70
N GLY A 126 15.39 10.50 10.66
CA GLY A 126 15.03 10.74 12.05
C GLY A 126 13.53 10.74 12.31
N GLY A 127 12.74 10.20 11.37
CA GLY A 127 11.31 9.99 11.54
C GLY A 127 11.00 8.93 12.58
N THR A 128 9.79 9.00 13.13
CA THR A 128 9.25 8.01 14.07
C THR A 128 7.80 7.70 13.70
N VAL A 129 7.23 6.66 14.29
CA VAL A 129 5.81 6.33 14.14
C VAL A 129 4.92 7.50 14.50
N GLN A 130 5.28 8.26 15.55
CA GLN A 130 4.52 9.42 16.03
C GLN A 130 4.78 10.69 15.19
N ASN A 131 5.91 10.75 14.50
CA ASN A 131 6.28 11.87 13.66
C ASN A 131 6.93 11.39 12.35
N PRO A 132 6.16 10.88 11.39
CA PRO A 132 6.66 10.48 10.09
C PRO A 132 7.28 11.66 9.33
N ILE A 133 8.46 11.45 8.77
CA ILE A 133 9.17 12.45 7.94
C ILE A 133 9.18 11.99 6.50
N GLU A 134 8.74 12.85 5.57
CA GLU A 134 8.75 12.55 4.16
C GLU A 134 10.18 12.33 3.65
N ILE A 135 10.39 11.22 2.93
CA ILE A 135 11.65 10.90 2.25
C ILE A 135 11.57 11.34 0.80
N GLY A 136 10.48 11.04 0.13
CA GLY A 136 10.25 11.36 -1.27
C GLY A 136 8.84 11.02 -1.71
N ARG A 137 8.51 11.43 -2.93
CA ARG A 137 7.20 11.21 -3.52
C ARG A 137 7.28 11.03 -5.03
N LEU A 138 6.28 10.36 -5.59
CA LEU A 138 6.12 10.19 -7.02
C LEU A 138 4.65 10.27 -7.39
N LEU A 139 4.33 11.07 -8.40
CA LEU A 139 3.08 10.93 -9.12
C LEU A 139 3.28 9.88 -10.21
N THR A 140 2.59 8.73 -10.09
CA THR A 140 2.56 7.72 -11.15
C THR A 140 1.84 8.27 -12.37
N LYS A 141 2.20 7.75 -13.54
CA LYS A 141 1.54 8.15 -14.77
C LYS A 141 0.03 7.93 -14.66
N ASP A 142 -0.74 8.94 -15.05
CA ASP A 142 -2.20 8.99 -15.03
C ASP A 142 -2.83 8.98 -13.61
N GLY A 143 -2.04 8.96 -12.55
CA GLY A 143 -2.51 9.09 -11.16
C GLY A 143 -3.17 7.85 -10.58
N GLU A 144 -4.19 8.05 -9.75
CA GLU A 144 -5.08 7.03 -9.18
C GLU A 144 -4.33 5.90 -8.45
N ALA A 145 -3.25 6.26 -7.74
CA ALA A 145 -2.47 5.32 -6.95
C ALA A 145 -3.35 4.68 -5.86
N HIS A 146 -3.57 3.38 -6.00
CA HIS A 146 -4.51 2.60 -5.21
C HIS A 146 -3.83 1.86 -4.06
N ASN A 147 -2.81 1.04 -4.36
CA ASN A 147 -2.09 0.22 -3.39
C ASN A 147 -0.61 0.16 -3.73
N ILE A 148 0.20 -0.31 -2.77
CA ILE A 148 1.65 -0.38 -2.91
C ILE A 148 2.16 -1.72 -2.38
N TRP A 149 3.23 -2.25 -3.03
CA TRP A 149 4.05 -3.32 -2.50
C TRP A 149 5.53 -3.01 -2.71
N TRP A 150 6.30 -2.92 -1.65
CA TRP A 150 7.75 -2.77 -1.74
C TRP A 150 8.41 -4.15 -1.73
N PHE A 151 8.89 -4.56 -2.89
CA PHE A 151 9.47 -5.88 -3.11
C PHE A 151 10.88 -5.99 -2.52
N HIS A 152 11.09 -7.02 -1.72
CA HIS A 152 12.38 -7.43 -1.24
C HIS A 152 12.75 -8.75 -1.93
N GLU A 153 13.68 -8.70 -2.86
CA GLU A 153 14.09 -9.85 -3.64
C GLU A 153 14.99 -10.78 -2.81
N PRO A 154 14.55 -11.96 -2.36
CA PRO A 154 15.33 -12.79 -1.44
C PRO A 154 16.62 -13.32 -2.05
N ALA A 155 16.62 -13.59 -3.37
CA ALA A 155 17.77 -14.16 -4.08
C ALA A 155 18.96 -13.22 -4.11
N THR A 156 18.75 -11.91 -4.15
CA THR A 156 19.81 -10.88 -4.27
C THR A 156 19.90 -9.97 -3.05
N GLY A 157 18.89 -9.96 -2.19
CA GLY A 157 18.73 -9.01 -1.10
C GLY A 157 18.38 -7.58 -1.57
N LEU A 158 18.11 -7.39 -2.86
CA LEU A 158 17.76 -6.08 -3.40
C LEU A 158 16.35 -5.65 -2.95
N LYS A 159 16.22 -4.37 -2.65
CA LYS A 159 14.97 -3.71 -2.23
C LYS A 159 14.68 -2.53 -3.19
N ARG A 160 14.83 -2.80 -4.47
CA ARG A 160 14.90 -1.77 -5.50
C ARG A 160 13.53 -1.28 -5.95
N TYR A 161 12.55 -2.18 -6.05
CA TYR A 161 11.28 -1.86 -6.70
C TYR A 161 10.12 -1.79 -5.73
N ALA A 162 9.29 -0.77 -5.90
CA ALA A 162 7.92 -0.73 -5.39
C ALA A 162 6.94 -0.87 -6.57
N PHE A 163 5.93 -1.67 -6.37
CA PHE A 163 4.82 -1.83 -7.31
C PHE A 163 3.66 -1.00 -6.82
N VAL A 164 3.08 -0.20 -7.71
CA VAL A 164 1.93 0.65 -7.41
C VAL A 164 0.79 0.26 -8.34
N GLY A 165 -0.34 -0.13 -7.78
CA GLY A 165 -1.55 -0.40 -8.54
C GLY A 165 -2.27 0.91 -8.84
N GLN A 166 -2.75 1.05 -10.06
CA GLN A 166 -3.63 2.14 -10.47
C GLN A 166 -5.06 1.62 -10.60
N GLU A 167 -5.98 2.18 -9.86
CA GLU A 167 -7.40 1.93 -10.03
C GLU A 167 -8.04 3.09 -10.79
N GLY A 168 -7.98 3.05 -12.11
CA GLY A 168 -8.55 4.08 -12.96
C GLY A 168 -10.06 4.17 -12.84
N ALA A 169 -10.57 5.36 -13.05
CA ALA A 169 -11.99 5.67 -12.93
C ALA A 169 -12.82 4.81 -13.87
N ALA A 170 -13.32 3.71 -13.33
CA ALA A 170 -14.42 3.01 -13.95
C ALA A 170 -15.64 3.15 -13.07
N THR A 171 -16.80 3.01 -13.66
CA THR A 171 -18.00 2.83 -12.86
C THR A 171 -17.85 1.54 -12.06
N LEU A 172 -18.08 1.60 -10.76
CA LEU A 172 -18.28 0.42 -9.91
C LEU A 172 -19.12 -0.59 -10.68
N PHE A 173 -18.66 -1.85 -10.77
CA PHE A 173 -19.29 -2.95 -11.52
C PHE A 173 -19.06 -2.98 -13.04
N SER A 174 -18.36 -2.01 -13.63
CA SER A 174 -17.76 -2.16 -14.95
C SER A 174 -16.24 -2.31 -14.81
N SER A 175 -15.55 -2.59 -15.90
CA SER A 175 -14.10 -2.67 -15.89
C SER A 175 -13.46 -1.37 -15.42
N SER A 176 -12.59 -1.43 -14.42
CA SER A 176 -11.61 -0.38 -14.18
C SER A 176 -10.56 -0.38 -15.29
N SER A 177 -9.91 0.73 -15.52
CA SER A 177 -8.65 0.80 -16.26
C SER A 177 -7.53 1.05 -15.26
N GLY A 178 -6.30 0.70 -15.60
CA GLY A 178 -5.14 1.06 -14.78
C GLY A 178 -4.01 0.05 -14.86
N ASP A 179 -2.83 0.59 -14.71
CA ASP A 179 -1.58 -0.14 -14.84
C ASP A 179 -1.10 -0.67 -13.47
N ILE A 180 -0.19 -1.63 -13.51
CA ILE A 180 0.75 -1.86 -12.41
C ILE A 180 2.00 -1.08 -12.76
N HIS A 181 2.33 -0.07 -11.97
CA HIS A 181 3.53 0.74 -12.16
C HIS A 181 4.69 0.13 -11.39
N VAL A 182 5.86 0.06 -12.00
CA VAL A 182 7.11 -0.36 -11.36
C VAL A 182 7.95 0.87 -11.07
N VAL A 183 8.13 1.17 -9.81
CA VAL A 183 8.86 2.34 -9.33
C VAL A 183 10.22 1.91 -8.77
N ASP A 184 11.29 2.41 -9.36
CA ASP A 184 12.64 2.29 -8.82
C ASP A 184 12.80 3.24 -7.64
N ILE A 185 13.02 2.68 -6.46
CA ILE A 185 13.23 3.40 -5.20
C ILE A 185 14.62 3.12 -4.62
N SER A 186 15.60 2.77 -5.47
CA SER A 186 17.00 2.65 -5.05
C SER A 186 17.50 3.92 -4.37
N ASP A 187 17.07 5.08 -4.87
CA ASP A 187 17.10 6.35 -4.15
C ASP A 187 15.67 6.75 -3.80
N PRO A 188 15.21 6.51 -2.57
CA PRO A 188 13.84 6.82 -2.18
C PRO A 188 13.54 8.32 -2.10
N THR A 189 14.56 9.19 -2.20
CA THR A 189 14.37 10.66 -2.29
C THR A 189 14.01 11.12 -3.70
N GLN A 190 14.29 10.28 -4.70
CA GLN A 190 14.01 10.51 -6.11
C GLN A 190 13.42 9.26 -6.77
N PRO A 191 12.26 8.78 -6.30
CA PRO A 191 11.62 7.60 -6.87
C PRO A 191 11.29 7.85 -8.34
N LYS A 192 11.45 6.80 -9.16
CA LYS A 192 11.25 6.90 -10.61
C LYS A 192 10.49 5.71 -11.16
N GLU A 193 9.45 5.97 -11.92
CA GLU A 193 8.74 4.93 -12.67
C GLU A 193 9.60 4.43 -13.83
N VAL A 194 9.84 3.11 -13.90
CA VAL A 194 10.75 2.50 -14.88
C VAL A 194 10.08 1.46 -15.77
N ALA A 195 8.97 0.90 -15.33
CA ALA A 195 8.22 -0.09 -16.10
C ALA A 195 6.75 -0.06 -15.72
N PHE A 196 5.93 -0.77 -16.49
CA PHE A 196 4.52 -0.97 -16.21
C PHE A 196 4.03 -2.30 -16.76
N PHE A 197 2.88 -2.75 -16.27
CA PHE A 197 2.12 -3.86 -16.83
C PHE A 197 0.68 -3.40 -17.06
N ASN A 198 0.14 -3.68 -18.23
CA ASN A 198 -1.20 -3.30 -18.62
C ASN A 198 -1.94 -4.46 -19.31
N VAL A 199 -3.21 -4.65 -18.96
CA VAL A 199 -4.15 -5.47 -19.71
C VAL A 199 -5.22 -4.54 -20.29
N PRO A 200 -5.27 -4.34 -21.62
CA PRO A 200 -6.21 -3.43 -22.22
C PRO A 200 -7.67 -3.72 -21.83
N GLY A 201 -8.38 -2.68 -21.39
CA GLY A 201 -9.77 -2.79 -20.96
C GLY A 201 -9.99 -3.36 -19.57
N ALA A 202 -8.94 -3.52 -18.79
CA ALA A 202 -8.99 -3.96 -17.39
C ALA A 202 -8.10 -3.09 -16.52
N GLY A 203 -8.30 -3.09 -15.21
CA GLY A 203 -7.52 -2.33 -14.25
C GLY A 203 -7.12 -3.15 -13.03
N THR A 204 -6.06 -2.73 -12.38
CA THR A 204 -5.56 -3.42 -11.20
C THR A 204 -6.31 -3.02 -9.93
N HIS A 205 -6.26 -3.90 -8.94
CA HIS A 205 -6.71 -3.72 -7.58
C HIS A 205 -5.59 -4.21 -6.63
N ASN A 206 -5.87 -5.02 -5.64
CA ASN A 206 -4.89 -5.43 -4.63
C ASN A 206 -3.88 -6.46 -5.12
N PHE A 207 -2.71 -6.45 -4.48
CA PHE A 207 -1.60 -7.37 -4.73
C PHE A 207 -1.46 -8.43 -3.64
N SER A 208 -0.93 -9.57 -4.05
CA SER A 208 -0.31 -10.56 -3.18
C SER A 208 1.01 -10.97 -3.83
N VAL A 209 2.11 -11.00 -3.08
CA VAL A 209 3.43 -11.28 -3.66
C VAL A 209 4.06 -12.50 -3.00
N ASP A 210 4.38 -13.49 -3.82
CA ASP A 210 5.29 -14.58 -3.44
C ASP A 210 6.73 -14.11 -3.70
N GLU A 211 7.32 -13.47 -2.71
CA GLU A 211 8.68 -12.94 -2.84
C GLU A 211 9.71 -14.04 -3.06
N GLY A 212 9.49 -15.23 -2.48
CA GLY A 212 10.38 -16.37 -2.64
C GLY A 212 10.51 -16.84 -4.09
N ARG A 213 9.43 -16.70 -4.86
CA ARG A 213 9.39 -16.99 -6.29
C ARG A 213 9.57 -15.78 -7.17
N GLY A 214 9.50 -14.58 -6.63
CA GLY A 214 9.49 -13.34 -7.40
C GLY A 214 8.23 -13.20 -8.27
N ILE A 215 7.06 -13.60 -7.74
CA ILE A 215 5.78 -13.51 -8.47
C ILE A 215 4.83 -12.57 -7.75
N LEU A 216 4.36 -11.56 -8.47
CA LEU A 216 3.28 -10.68 -8.05
C LEU A 216 1.97 -11.18 -8.64
N TYR A 217 0.99 -11.43 -7.79
CA TYR A 217 -0.40 -11.69 -8.16
C TYR A 217 -1.22 -10.41 -7.97
N ALA A 218 -1.92 -10.00 -9.01
CA ALA A 218 -2.79 -8.84 -8.97
C ALA A 218 -4.24 -9.25 -9.25
N ALA A 219 -5.15 -8.80 -8.39
CA ALA A 219 -6.55 -8.76 -8.75
C ALA A 219 -6.71 -7.72 -9.87
N TYR A 220 -7.25 -8.09 -11.01
CA TYR A 220 -7.24 -7.25 -12.20
C TYR A 220 -8.65 -7.06 -12.80
N TYR A 221 -9.62 -6.82 -11.92
CA TYR A 221 -11.05 -6.66 -12.26
C TYR A 221 -11.52 -7.70 -13.27
N ASN A 222 -12.08 -7.27 -14.41
CA ASN A 222 -12.52 -8.17 -15.50
C ASN A 222 -11.37 -8.87 -16.23
N GLY A 223 -10.13 -8.49 -16.00
CA GLY A 223 -8.93 -9.21 -16.42
C GLY A 223 -8.59 -10.43 -15.56
N GLY A 224 -9.37 -10.68 -14.48
CA GLY A 224 -9.19 -11.80 -13.57
C GLY A 224 -7.99 -11.62 -12.64
N VAL A 225 -7.22 -12.68 -12.42
CA VAL A 225 -5.96 -12.62 -11.66
C VAL A 225 -4.80 -12.66 -12.65
N GLN A 226 -3.93 -11.67 -12.57
CA GLN A 226 -2.68 -11.63 -13.31
C GLN A 226 -1.53 -12.11 -12.41
N ALA A 227 -0.61 -12.88 -12.98
CA ALA A 227 0.61 -13.31 -12.30
C ALA A 227 1.82 -12.81 -13.09
N LEU A 228 2.66 -12.01 -12.46
CA LEU A 228 3.81 -11.36 -13.08
C LEU A 228 5.11 -11.90 -12.47
N ASP A 229 6.07 -12.26 -13.32
CA ASP A 229 7.46 -12.43 -12.89
C ASP A 229 8.08 -11.06 -12.65
N ILE A 230 8.41 -10.78 -11.39
CA ILE A 230 8.95 -9.50 -10.93
C ILE A 230 10.41 -9.59 -10.50
N ALA A 231 11.06 -10.73 -10.75
CA ALA A 231 12.47 -10.90 -10.38
C ALA A 231 13.42 -10.19 -11.37
N GLY A 232 14.57 -9.77 -10.87
CA GLY A 232 15.65 -9.21 -11.65
C GLY A 232 15.46 -7.74 -12.07
N ASP A 233 16.10 -7.33 -13.18
CA ASP A 233 16.11 -5.93 -13.61
C ASP A 233 14.93 -5.59 -14.52
N LEU A 234 13.89 -4.99 -13.95
CA LEU A 234 12.68 -4.59 -14.65
C LEU A 234 12.82 -3.26 -15.42
N SER A 235 13.91 -2.53 -15.22
CA SER A 235 14.17 -1.27 -15.92
C SER A 235 14.86 -1.44 -17.27
N LYS A 236 15.29 -2.66 -17.61
CA LYS A 236 15.96 -3.00 -18.85
C LYS A 236 15.09 -3.83 -19.77
N CYS A 237 14.81 -3.29 -20.93
CA CYS A 237 14.06 -3.98 -21.98
C CYS A 237 14.64 -3.67 -23.36
N GLY A 238 14.39 -4.59 -24.29
CA GLY A 238 14.69 -4.38 -25.71
C GLY A 238 13.77 -3.30 -26.33
N PHE A 239 14.12 -2.86 -27.52
CA PHE A 239 13.38 -1.82 -28.24
C PHE A 239 11.88 -2.14 -28.39
N ALA A 240 11.55 -3.41 -28.70
CA ALA A 240 10.16 -3.83 -28.91
C ALA A 240 9.27 -3.76 -27.65
N ALA A 241 9.88 -3.81 -26.46
CA ALA A 241 9.17 -3.70 -25.19
C ALA A 241 9.33 -2.32 -24.51
N ARG A 242 9.90 -1.35 -25.22
CA ARG A 242 10.11 0.00 -24.71
C ARG A 242 9.00 0.92 -25.20
N ALA A 243 8.25 1.48 -24.26
CA ALA A 243 7.23 2.48 -24.56
C ALA A 243 7.85 3.82 -25.01
N ALA A 244 7.05 4.67 -25.63
CA ALA A 244 7.48 5.98 -26.13
C ALA A 244 8.02 6.90 -25.02
N ASP A 245 7.56 6.75 -23.79
CA ASP A 245 8.03 7.50 -22.60
C ASP A 245 9.28 6.89 -21.97
N GLY A 246 9.82 5.82 -22.55
CA GLY A 246 11.06 5.17 -22.13
C GLY A 246 10.88 4.07 -21.09
N ARG A 247 9.70 3.87 -20.54
CA ARG A 247 9.40 2.76 -19.60
C ARG A 247 9.37 1.42 -20.33
N CYS A 248 9.58 0.35 -19.56
CA CYS A 248 9.46 -1.01 -20.08
C CYS A 248 8.03 -1.55 -19.92
N ASP A 249 7.48 -2.13 -20.95
CA ASP A 249 6.21 -2.88 -20.89
C ASP A 249 6.51 -4.34 -20.51
N LEU A 250 6.13 -4.71 -19.27
CA LEU A 250 6.42 -6.05 -18.74
C LEU A 250 5.67 -7.15 -19.51
N ARG A 251 4.48 -6.87 -20.03
CA ARG A 251 3.73 -7.82 -20.85
C ARG A 251 4.47 -8.14 -22.15
N LEU A 252 5.05 -7.13 -22.81
CA LEU A 252 5.85 -7.32 -24.02
C LEU A 252 7.22 -7.95 -23.73
N MET A 253 7.69 -7.89 -22.47
CA MET A 253 8.85 -8.63 -22.01
C MET A 253 8.56 -10.11 -21.76
N GLY A 254 7.29 -10.52 -21.74
CA GLY A 254 6.87 -11.89 -21.42
C GLY A 254 6.93 -12.20 -19.92
N ARG A 255 6.76 -11.20 -19.08
CA ARG A 255 6.78 -11.32 -17.62
C ARG A 255 5.44 -11.72 -17.05
#